data_43cb6f8b01331ef54e31b0d48bd042fd
#
_entry.id   43cb6f8b01331ef54e31b0d48bd042fd
#
_cell.length_a   1.000
_cell.length_b   1.000
_cell.length_c   1.000
_cell.angle_alpha   90.00
_cell.angle_beta   90.00
_cell.angle_gamma   90.00
#
_symmetry.space_group_name_H-M   'P 1'
#
loop_
_entity.id
_entity.type
_entity.pdbx_description
1 polymer ?
#
loop_
_entity_poly.entity_id
_entity_poly.type
_entity_poly.pdbx_seq_one_letter_code
_entity_poly.pdbx_strand_id
1 'polypeptide(L)'
;MCLGTNGVNYPEDQGRELHAIYPFMSITHNRVIRLEVTWPDSDPHVPAIVDIYPANDWQERETWDLMGIVFDGHHSLTRTAMPDDWVGHPQRKDYPLGGIPVEFKGAVNAPADTRRSYN
;
A
#
# COMPACT_ATOMS: atom_id res chain seq x y z
N MET A 1 -6.10 -19.10 9.03
CA MET A 1 -5.19 -18.02 9.42
C MET A 1 -4.83 -17.18 8.20
N CYS A 2 -4.95 -15.89 8.31
CA CYS A 2 -4.54 -15.00 7.24
C CYS A 2 -3.06 -14.64 7.41
N LEU A 3 -2.26 -14.86 6.37
CA LEU A 3 -0.82 -14.62 6.44
C LEU A 3 -0.44 -13.16 6.19
N GLY A 4 -1.36 -12.37 5.64
CA GLY A 4 -1.08 -10.96 5.38
C GLY A 4 -2.09 -10.33 4.46
N THR A 5 -1.86 -9.07 4.14
CA THR A 5 -2.65 -8.31 3.19
C THR A 5 -1.69 -7.47 2.34
N ASN A 6 -1.77 -7.61 1.03
CA ASN A 6 -0.91 -6.89 0.11
C ASN A 6 -1.73 -6.20 -0.95
N GLY A 7 -1.24 -5.06 -1.42
CA GLY A 7 -1.85 -4.32 -2.51
C GLY A 7 -0.98 -4.34 -3.75
N VAL A 8 -1.59 -4.39 -4.91
CA VAL A 8 -0.91 -4.29 -6.20
C VAL A 8 -1.69 -3.35 -7.10
N ASN A 9 -0.99 -2.55 -7.87
CA ASN A 9 -1.59 -1.64 -8.84
C ASN A 9 -1.24 -2.08 -10.27
N TYR A 10 -2.28 -2.36 -11.06
CA TYR A 10 -2.16 -2.69 -12.48
C TYR A 10 -2.86 -1.61 -13.30
N PRO A 11 -2.18 -0.52 -13.68
CA PRO A 11 -2.84 0.61 -14.34
C PRO A 11 -3.51 0.27 -15.67
N GLU A 12 -3.05 -0.78 -16.33
CA GLU A 12 -3.59 -1.18 -17.63
C GLU A 12 -4.80 -2.10 -17.53
N ASP A 13 -5.15 -2.56 -16.34
CA ASP A 13 -6.27 -3.46 -16.11
C ASP A 13 -7.52 -2.63 -15.82
N GLN A 14 -8.18 -2.17 -16.88
CA GLN A 14 -9.29 -1.23 -16.79
C GLN A 14 -10.42 -1.76 -15.92
N GLY A 15 -10.85 -0.94 -14.96
CA GLY A 15 -11.90 -1.29 -14.00
C GLY A 15 -11.43 -2.19 -12.87
N ARG A 16 -10.18 -2.62 -12.89
CA ARG A 16 -9.61 -3.49 -11.86
C ARG A 16 -8.16 -3.12 -11.58
N GLU A 17 -7.88 -1.83 -11.52
CA GLU A 17 -6.51 -1.33 -11.40
C GLU A 17 -5.87 -1.68 -10.06
N LEU A 18 -6.68 -1.75 -8.98
CA LEU A 18 -6.16 -2.08 -7.66
C LEU A 18 -6.61 -3.46 -7.22
N HIS A 19 -5.66 -4.24 -6.76
CA HIS A 19 -5.86 -5.60 -6.28
C HIS A 19 -5.43 -5.69 -4.81
N ALA A 20 -6.24 -6.35 -4.00
CA ALA A 20 -5.86 -6.74 -2.66
C ALA A 20 -5.67 -8.25 -2.62
N ILE A 21 -4.55 -8.70 -2.10
CA ILE A 21 -4.15 -10.10 -2.10
C ILE A 21 -4.10 -10.58 -0.66
N TYR A 22 -4.82 -11.66 -0.37
CA TYR A 22 -4.92 -12.25 0.95
C TYR A 22 -4.49 -13.71 0.89
N PRO A 23 -3.28 -14.04 1.33
CA PRO A 23 -2.90 -15.45 1.50
C PRO A 23 -3.44 -16.00 2.80
N PHE A 24 -4.13 -17.12 2.73
CA PHE A 24 -4.68 -17.81 3.90
C PHE A 24 -4.04 -19.19 4.02
N MET A 25 -3.81 -19.63 5.25
CA MET A 25 -3.27 -20.95 5.51
C MET A 25 -4.16 -21.69 6.50
N SER A 26 -4.44 -22.96 6.21
CA SER A 26 -5.09 -23.89 7.13
C SER A 26 -4.07 -24.86 7.68
N ILE A 27 -3.84 -24.82 8.98
CA ILE A 27 -2.94 -25.76 9.65
C ILE A 27 -3.58 -27.15 9.70
N THR A 28 -4.90 -27.19 9.92
CA THR A 28 -5.64 -28.45 9.99
C THR A 28 -5.58 -29.24 8.69
N HIS A 29 -5.73 -28.53 7.56
CA HIS A 29 -5.73 -29.18 6.25
C HIS A 29 -4.40 -29.08 5.52
N ASN A 30 -3.42 -28.40 6.11
CA ASN A 30 -2.10 -28.15 5.55
C ASN A 30 -2.18 -27.61 4.12
N ARG A 31 -2.99 -26.57 3.94
CA ARG A 31 -3.22 -25.94 2.63
C ARG A 31 -3.08 -24.42 2.72
N VAL A 32 -2.63 -23.85 1.60
CA VAL A 32 -2.55 -22.40 1.43
C VAL A 32 -3.46 -22.00 0.27
N ILE A 33 -4.26 -20.97 0.48
CA ILE A 33 -5.14 -20.39 -0.53
C ILE A 33 -4.81 -18.92 -0.65
N ARG A 34 -4.81 -18.42 -1.88
CA ARG A 34 -4.59 -17.01 -2.14
C ARG A 34 -5.86 -16.42 -2.72
N LEU A 35 -6.44 -15.47 -2.00
CA LEU A 35 -7.58 -14.71 -2.50
C LEU A 35 -7.10 -13.38 -3.07
N GLU A 36 -7.58 -13.05 -4.24
CA GLU A 36 -7.27 -11.79 -4.90
C GLU A 36 -8.58 -11.08 -5.23
N VAL A 37 -8.76 -9.88 -4.70
CA VAL A 37 -9.95 -9.08 -4.91
C VAL A 37 -9.57 -7.81 -5.63
N THR A 38 -10.38 -7.40 -6.60
CA THR A 38 -10.04 -6.31 -7.51
C THR A 38 -11.07 -5.19 -7.44
N TRP A 39 -10.58 -3.96 -7.60
CA TRP A 39 -11.42 -2.76 -7.62
C TRP A 39 -10.90 -1.75 -8.62
N PRO A 40 -11.75 -0.86 -9.14
CA PRO A 40 -11.27 0.30 -9.87
C PRO A 40 -10.53 1.25 -8.92
N ASP A 41 -9.50 1.93 -9.44
CA ASP A 41 -8.73 2.89 -8.66
C ASP A 41 -9.53 4.14 -8.28
N SER A 42 -10.66 4.37 -8.95
CA SER A 42 -11.56 5.49 -8.63
C SER A 42 -12.38 5.25 -7.37
N ASP A 43 -12.57 4.00 -6.97
CA ASP A 43 -13.38 3.64 -5.78
C ASP A 43 -12.84 2.35 -5.14
N PRO A 44 -11.65 2.40 -4.54
CA PRO A 44 -10.99 1.20 -4.04
C PRO A 44 -11.40 0.89 -2.60
N HIS A 45 -12.64 0.47 -2.40
CA HIS A 45 -13.16 0.11 -1.09
C HIS A 45 -13.29 -1.39 -0.94
N VAL A 46 -12.76 -1.91 0.16
CA VAL A 46 -12.79 -3.32 0.48
C VAL A 46 -13.16 -3.52 1.95
N PRO A 47 -13.93 -4.56 2.30
CA PRO A 47 -14.19 -4.83 3.71
C PRO A 47 -12.91 -5.15 4.49
N ALA A 48 -12.78 -4.57 5.67
CA ALA A 48 -11.67 -4.88 6.56
C ALA A 48 -11.87 -6.27 7.19
N ILE A 49 -10.76 -6.99 7.37
CA ILE A 49 -10.79 -8.30 8.02
C ILE A 49 -10.16 -8.26 9.41
N VAL A 50 -9.85 -7.07 9.92
CA VAL A 50 -9.15 -6.89 11.19
C VAL A 50 -9.94 -7.45 12.37
N ASP A 51 -11.26 -7.45 12.30
CA ASP A 51 -12.09 -8.00 13.37
C ASP A 51 -11.99 -9.53 13.47
N ILE A 52 -11.72 -10.19 12.35
CA ILE A 52 -11.56 -11.65 12.31
C ILE A 52 -10.09 -12.01 12.51
N TYR A 53 -9.20 -11.24 11.90
CA TYR A 53 -7.75 -11.47 11.95
C TYR A 53 -7.05 -10.20 12.45
N PRO A 54 -6.99 -9.95 13.75
CA PRO A 54 -6.42 -8.71 14.29
C PRO A 54 -4.96 -8.47 13.92
N ALA A 55 -4.21 -9.53 13.63
CA ALA A 55 -2.82 -9.39 13.20
C ALA A 55 -2.67 -8.70 11.86
N ASN A 56 -3.75 -8.58 11.08
CA ASN A 56 -3.74 -7.90 9.79
C ASN A 56 -3.96 -6.39 9.88
N ASP A 57 -4.15 -5.84 11.08
CA ASP A 57 -4.36 -4.41 11.28
C ASP A 57 -3.25 -3.59 10.62
N TRP A 58 -2.01 -3.92 10.90
CA TRP A 58 -0.87 -3.19 10.37
C TRP A 58 -0.76 -3.30 8.84
N GLN A 59 -0.98 -4.51 8.30
CA GLN A 59 -0.92 -4.72 6.86
C GLN A 59 -2.04 -4.00 6.11
N GLU A 60 -3.23 -3.94 6.68
CA GLU A 60 -4.31 -3.15 6.09
C GLU A 60 -3.98 -1.66 6.08
N ARG A 61 -3.43 -1.14 7.17
CA ARG A 61 -3.00 0.26 7.24
C ARG A 61 -1.88 0.56 6.25
N GLU A 62 -0.90 -0.35 6.13
CA GLU A 62 0.19 -0.19 5.18
C GLU A 62 -0.33 -0.19 3.74
N THR A 63 -1.23 -1.10 3.41
CA THR A 63 -1.82 -1.18 2.08
C THR A 63 -2.62 0.07 1.74
N TRP A 64 -3.38 0.58 2.70
CA TRP A 64 -4.06 1.86 2.50
C TRP A 64 -3.07 3.01 2.32
N ASP A 65 -2.06 3.09 3.17
CA ASP A 65 -1.09 4.18 3.13
C ASP A 65 -0.34 4.25 1.79
N LEU A 66 0.12 3.11 1.30
CA LEU A 66 0.97 3.06 0.11
C LEU A 66 0.19 2.92 -1.18
N MET A 67 -0.96 2.27 -1.18
CA MET A 67 -1.73 1.96 -2.38
C MET A 67 -3.07 2.70 -2.45
N GLY A 68 -3.56 3.20 -1.33
CA GLY A 68 -4.84 3.92 -1.30
C GLY A 68 -6.07 3.05 -1.30
N ILE A 69 -5.96 1.77 -0.98
CA ILE A 69 -7.11 0.88 -0.84
C ILE A 69 -7.76 1.14 0.52
N VAL A 70 -9.03 1.53 0.51
CA VAL A 70 -9.76 1.84 1.75
C VAL A 70 -10.39 0.59 2.32
N PHE A 71 -10.07 0.27 3.56
CA PHE A 71 -10.61 -0.90 4.26
C PHE A 71 -11.79 -0.48 5.12
N ASP A 72 -13.00 -0.74 4.62
CA ASP A 72 -14.23 -0.37 5.29
C ASP A 72 -14.42 -1.17 6.58
N GLY A 73 -14.72 -0.46 7.65
CA GLY A 73 -14.89 -1.08 8.96
C GLY A 73 -13.60 -1.17 9.77
N HIS A 74 -12.48 -0.71 9.25
CA HIS A 74 -11.25 -0.65 10.03
C HIS A 74 -11.36 0.41 11.12
N HIS A 75 -11.00 0.04 12.34
CA HIS A 75 -11.18 0.92 13.51
C HIS A 75 -10.22 2.13 13.54
N SER A 76 -9.11 2.07 12.84
CA SER A 76 -8.11 3.14 12.87
C SER A 76 -7.22 3.07 11.63
N LEU A 77 -7.76 3.52 10.50
CA LEU A 77 -7.02 3.51 9.23
C LEU A 77 -6.12 4.75 9.17
N THR A 78 -4.92 4.61 9.69
CA THR A 78 -3.93 5.68 9.76
C THR A 78 -2.66 5.30 9.02
N ARG A 79 -1.85 6.29 8.68
CA ARG A 79 -0.61 6.04 7.96
C ARG A 79 0.42 5.32 8.83
N THR A 80 1.24 4.50 8.19
CA THR A 80 2.31 3.75 8.85
C THR A 80 3.69 4.14 8.35
N ALA A 81 3.87 4.14 7.03
CA ALA A 81 5.18 4.40 6.42
C ALA A 81 5.37 5.87 6.08
N MET A 82 4.30 6.56 5.72
CA MET A 82 4.37 7.98 5.34
C MET A 82 3.96 8.88 6.51
N PRO A 83 4.41 10.16 6.51
CA PRO A 83 3.94 11.13 7.50
C PRO A 83 2.43 11.33 7.43
N ASP A 84 1.82 11.68 8.55
CA ASP A 84 0.37 11.85 8.66
C ASP A 84 -0.20 12.89 7.69
N ASP A 85 0.58 13.90 7.38
CA ASP A 85 0.19 14.98 6.46
C ASP A 85 0.53 14.69 5.00
N TRP A 86 1.04 13.51 4.69
CA TRP A 86 1.40 13.16 3.33
C TRP A 86 0.16 13.06 2.44
N VAL A 87 0.24 13.63 1.24
CA VAL A 87 -0.83 13.57 0.26
C VAL A 87 -0.46 12.55 -0.82
N GLY A 88 -1.38 11.62 -1.08
CA GLY A 88 -1.21 10.60 -2.10
C GLY A 88 -0.73 9.26 -1.55
N HIS A 89 -0.60 8.29 -2.46
CA HIS A 89 -0.27 6.92 -2.14
C HIS A 89 0.92 6.48 -3.01
N PRO A 90 2.14 6.46 -2.43
CA PRO A 90 3.38 6.44 -3.22
C PRO A 90 3.62 5.19 -4.05
N GLN A 91 2.99 4.07 -3.73
CA GLN A 91 3.21 2.84 -4.50
C GLN A 91 2.27 2.65 -5.66
N ARG A 92 1.33 3.56 -5.87
CA ARG A 92 0.54 3.56 -7.10
C ARG A 92 1.42 3.89 -8.28
N LYS A 93 1.20 3.20 -9.40
CA LYS A 93 2.01 3.40 -10.61
C LYS A 93 1.86 4.79 -11.19
N ASP A 94 0.75 5.45 -10.96
CA ASP A 94 0.50 6.82 -11.41
C ASP A 94 1.05 7.90 -10.47
N TYR A 95 1.64 7.51 -9.34
CA TYR A 95 2.27 8.46 -8.44
C TYR A 95 3.59 8.95 -9.04
N PRO A 96 3.82 10.29 -9.12
CA PRO A 96 5.02 10.81 -9.77
C PRO A 96 6.30 10.42 -9.04
N LEU A 97 7.28 9.94 -9.82
CA LEU A 97 8.60 9.57 -9.32
C LEU A 97 9.42 10.81 -9.06
N GLY A 98 9.68 11.34 -8.07
CA GLY A 98 10.42 12.58 -7.84
C GLY A 98 9.52 13.78 -7.83
N GLY A 99 8.22 13.58 -7.63
CA GLY A 99 7.22 14.63 -7.71
C GLY A 99 7.16 15.56 -6.52
N ILE A 100 8.02 15.42 -5.52
CA ILE A 100 8.01 16.34 -4.40
C ILE A 100 9.29 17.17 -4.43
N PRO A 101 9.18 18.45 -4.77
CA PRO A 101 10.32 19.34 -4.69
C PRO A 101 10.70 19.51 -3.23
N VAL A 102 11.93 19.15 -2.91
CA VAL A 102 12.49 19.38 -1.59
C VAL A 102 13.35 20.61 -1.65
N GLU A 103 12.94 21.67 -0.96
CA GLU A 103 13.74 22.87 -0.85
C GLU A 103 14.63 22.78 0.37
N PHE A 104 15.92 22.87 0.13
CA PHE A 104 16.90 22.99 1.20
C PHE A 104 17.40 24.43 1.23
N LYS A 105 16.87 25.22 2.15
CA LYS A 105 17.27 26.60 2.28
C LYS A 105 18.73 26.73 2.66
N GLY A 106 19.48 27.46 1.84
CA GLY A 106 20.88 27.70 2.09
C GLY A 106 21.79 26.53 1.82
N ALA A 107 21.27 25.44 1.31
CA ALA A 107 22.04 24.26 0.95
C ALA A 107 22.19 24.15 -0.54
N VAL A 108 23.38 23.80 -0.99
CA VAL A 108 23.59 23.39 -2.37
C VAL A 108 23.31 21.90 -2.44
N ASN A 109 22.22 21.56 -3.10
CA ASN A 109 21.86 20.17 -3.29
C ASN A 109 22.71 19.56 -4.38
N ALA A 110 23.65 18.73 -4.00
CA ALA A 110 24.32 17.89 -4.97
C ALA A 110 23.30 16.94 -5.60
N PRO A 111 23.36 16.70 -6.92
CA PRO A 111 22.54 15.69 -7.55
C PRO A 111 22.70 14.34 -6.88
N ALA A 112 21.66 13.53 -6.90
CA ALA A 112 21.67 12.24 -6.22
C ALA A 112 22.77 11.32 -6.74
N ASP A 113 23.06 11.36 -8.03
CA ASP A 113 24.14 10.59 -8.64
C ASP A 113 25.50 11.03 -8.12
N THR A 114 25.71 12.33 -7.94
CA THR A 114 26.95 12.86 -7.37
C THR A 114 27.12 12.39 -5.93
N ARG A 115 26.05 12.40 -5.15
CA ARG A 115 26.09 11.94 -3.77
C ARG A 115 26.34 10.46 -3.65
N ARG A 116 26.04 9.72 -4.70
CA ARG A 116 26.24 8.26 -4.71
C ARG A 116 27.51 7.84 -5.40
N SER A 117 28.33 8.77 -5.82
CA SER A 117 29.58 8.44 -6.52
C SER A 117 30.68 7.93 -5.60
N TYR A 118 30.38 7.75 -4.36
CA TYR A 118 31.27 7.12 -3.41
C TYR A 118 31.41 5.60 -3.62
N ASN A 119 30.75 5.11 -4.57
CA ASN A 119 30.82 3.69 -4.91
C ASN A 119 32.14 3.30 -5.50
#